data_b4950d2c31e760ac7dc167eb5af9541e
#
_entry.id   b4950d2c31e760ac7dc167eb5af9541e
#
_cell.length_a   1.000
_cell.length_b   1.000
_cell.length_c   1.000
_cell.angle_alpha   90.00
_cell.angle_beta   90.00
_cell.angle_gamma   90.00
#
_symmetry.space_group_name_H-M   'P 1'
#
loop_
_entity.id
_entity.type
_entity.pdbx_description
1 polymer ?
#
loop_
_entity_poly.entity_id
_entity_poly.type
_entity_poly.pdbx_seq_one_letter_code
_entity_poly.pdbx_strand_id
1 'polypeptide(L)'
;LILDYCMRTDRSVDTTMALGTLLFLVGLGFIMYRTGTIQAIESGELMKNFSAVQGEILQRASLTEAEQARLAMTFKTTMNRAMDLLPAFFLLSGLVVVYLSYRISGRNMRIGGEKVICPGPFFLMHLPRVPVLISVGLLGTALAMNYFMALSIEPYILNGLVVVVSLLACQGMSIVNFYLLRFVPSPFLRGLIMFFVLVVPVGQMGLAALGLIDQFIDVRSIEGA
;
A
#
# COMPACT_ATOMS: atom_id res chain seq x y z
N LEU A 1 7.78 21.85 -1.38
CA LEU A 1 8.50 22.63 -0.36
C LEU A 1 9.20 21.72 0.65
N ILE A 2 8.50 20.87 1.41
CA ILE A 2 9.09 20.01 2.44
C ILE A 2 9.96 18.91 1.84
N LEU A 3 9.50 18.22 0.79
CA LEU A 3 10.31 17.25 0.06
C LEU A 3 11.56 17.90 -0.53
N ASP A 4 11.43 19.10 -1.08
CA ASP A 4 12.52 19.89 -1.63
C ASP A 4 13.57 20.22 -0.54
N TYR A 5 13.12 20.68 0.62
CA TYR A 5 13.97 20.92 1.77
C TYR A 5 14.71 19.65 2.23
N CYS A 6 14.01 18.52 2.37
CA CYS A 6 14.62 17.25 2.77
C CYS A 6 15.66 16.74 1.76
N MET A 7 15.39 16.91 0.44
CA MET A 7 16.32 16.53 -0.62
C MET A 7 17.60 17.33 -0.61
N ARG A 8 17.53 18.62 -0.20
CA ARG A 8 18.69 19.52 -0.13
C ARG A 8 19.49 19.40 1.17
N THR A 9 18.87 18.89 2.25
CA THR A 9 19.49 18.80 3.61
C THR A 9 20.11 17.45 3.92
N ASP A 10 20.45 16.64 2.92
CA ASP A 10 21.09 15.31 3.06
C ASP A 10 20.35 14.36 4.02
N ARG A 11 19.02 14.50 4.14
CA ARG A 11 18.19 13.56 4.90
C ARG A 11 18.12 12.23 4.18
N SER A 12 18.10 11.13 4.95
CA SER A 12 17.95 9.80 4.36
C SER A 12 16.63 9.68 3.58
N VAL A 13 16.62 8.85 2.55
CA VAL A 13 15.43 8.57 1.74
C VAL A 13 14.27 8.11 2.64
N ASP A 14 14.55 7.22 3.59
CA ASP A 14 13.54 6.66 4.50
C ASP A 14 12.90 7.73 5.38
N THR A 15 13.72 8.63 5.95
CA THR A 15 13.21 9.75 6.77
C THR A 15 12.35 10.69 5.93
N THR A 16 12.77 10.98 4.70
CA THR A 16 12.01 11.83 3.77
C THR A 16 10.68 11.21 3.40
N MET A 17 10.68 9.90 3.12
CA MET A 17 9.46 9.14 2.82
C MET A 17 8.51 9.11 4.02
N ALA A 18 9.00 8.83 5.23
CA ALA A 18 8.19 8.80 6.44
C ALA A 18 7.56 10.17 6.74
N LEU A 19 8.35 11.25 6.69
CA LEU A 19 7.88 12.60 6.92
C LEU A 19 6.86 13.05 5.86
N GLY A 20 7.14 12.77 4.59
CA GLY A 20 6.23 13.07 3.48
C GLY A 20 4.89 12.36 3.62
N THR A 21 4.92 11.07 3.98
CA THR A 21 3.71 10.26 4.20
C THR A 21 2.91 10.78 5.39
N LEU A 22 3.56 11.11 6.50
CA LEU A 22 2.90 11.72 7.65
C LEU A 22 2.18 13.02 7.28
N LEU A 23 2.87 13.90 6.57
CA LEU A 23 2.28 15.18 6.12
C LEU A 23 1.13 14.98 5.14
N PHE A 24 1.24 14.00 4.23
CA PHE A 24 0.15 13.63 3.34
C PHE A 24 -1.08 13.18 4.13
N LEU A 25 -0.90 12.30 5.13
CA LEU A 25 -1.99 11.81 5.97
C LEU A 25 -2.63 12.92 6.81
N VAL A 26 -1.83 13.82 7.38
CA VAL A 26 -2.33 14.99 8.12
C VAL A 26 -3.13 15.91 7.18
N GLY A 27 -2.60 16.19 5.99
CA GLY A 27 -3.30 16.99 4.98
C GLY A 27 -4.61 16.35 4.52
N LEU A 28 -4.59 15.05 4.26
CA LEU A 28 -5.78 14.29 3.90
C LEU A 28 -6.82 14.31 5.02
N GLY A 29 -6.41 14.06 6.26
CA GLY A 29 -7.29 14.14 7.43
C GLY A 29 -7.92 15.51 7.61
N PHE A 30 -7.14 16.59 7.40
CA PHE A 30 -7.65 17.95 7.43
C PHE A 30 -8.69 18.21 6.33
N ILE A 31 -8.44 17.75 5.11
CA ILE A 31 -9.40 17.86 4.00
C ILE A 31 -10.68 17.09 4.34
N MET A 32 -10.57 15.84 4.79
CA MET A 32 -11.72 15.01 5.16
C MET A 32 -12.54 15.65 6.29
N TYR A 33 -11.87 16.26 7.27
CA TYR A 33 -12.55 17.03 8.32
C TYR A 33 -13.30 18.23 7.75
N ARG A 34 -12.66 19.05 6.90
CA ARG A 34 -13.25 20.25 6.30
C ARG A 34 -14.42 19.95 5.36
N THR A 35 -14.37 18.83 4.67
CA THR A 35 -15.43 18.40 3.72
C THR A 35 -16.57 17.66 4.41
N GLY A 36 -16.50 17.42 5.71
CA GLY A 36 -17.50 16.62 6.41
C GLY A 36 -17.45 15.11 6.10
N THR A 37 -16.41 14.65 5.40
CA THR A 37 -16.27 13.24 5.00
C THR A 37 -16.16 12.33 6.24
N ILE A 38 -15.48 12.78 7.29
CA ILE A 38 -15.36 12.01 8.55
C ILE A 38 -16.74 11.81 9.16
N GLN A 39 -17.54 12.88 9.27
CA GLN A 39 -18.90 12.81 9.79
C GLN A 39 -19.80 11.91 8.94
N ALA A 40 -19.66 11.96 7.60
CA ALA A 40 -20.41 11.09 6.68
C ALA A 40 -20.03 9.60 6.84
N ILE A 41 -18.76 9.30 7.16
CA ILE A 41 -18.32 7.94 7.49
C ILE A 41 -18.92 7.50 8.84
N GLU A 42 -18.77 8.30 9.89
CA GLU A 42 -19.25 7.98 11.25
C GLU A 42 -20.78 7.86 11.32
N SER A 43 -21.51 8.71 10.61
CA SER A 43 -22.99 8.65 10.55
C SER A 43 -23.53 7.50 9.70
N GLY A 44 -22.66 6.79 8.97
CA GLY A 44 -23.04 5.74 8.03
C GLY A 44 -23.78 6.26 6.77
N GLU A 45 -23.74 7.57 6.50
CA GLU A 45 -24.39 8.18 5.34
C GLU A 45 -23.79 7.66 4.03
N LEU A 46 -22.47 7.48 3.97
CA LEU A 46 -21.80 6.86 2.84
C LEU A 46 -22.36 5.46 2.56
N MET A 47 -22.54 4.65 3.60
CA MET A 47 -23.11 3.31 3.46
C MET A 47 -24.54 3.33 2.95
N LYS A 48 -25.36 4.28 3.42
CA LYS A 48 -26.74 4.46 2.93
C LYS A 48 -26.76 4.84 1.45
N ASN A 49 -25.91 5.78 1.04
CA ASN A 49 -25.82 6.21 -0.35
C ASN A 49 -25.38 5.07 -1.27
N PHE A 50 -24.37 4.30 -0.87
CA PHE A 50 -23.93 3.12 -1.61
C PHE A 50 -25.02 2.05 -1.70
N SER A 51 -25.75 1.78 -0.61
CA SER A 51 -26.84 0.80 -0.60
C SER A 51 -28.03 1.24 -1.46
N ALA A 52 -28.30 2.54 -1.56
CA ALA A 52 -29.34 3.08 -2.45
C ALA A 52 -28.98 2.86 -3.92
N VAL A 53 -27.74 3.22 -4.32
CA VAL A 53 -27.24 2.98 -5.69
C VAL A 53 -27.25 1.48 -6.03
N GLN A 54 -26.85 0.64 -5.09
CA GLN A 54 -26.90 -0.81 -5.26
C GLN A 54 -28.36 -1.29 -5.49
N GLY A 55 -29.31 -0.81 -4.68
CA GLY A 55 -30.73 -1.14 -4.83
C GLY A 55 -31.25 -0.82 -6.24
N GLU A 56 -30.89 0.35 -6.80
CA GLU A 56 -31.26 0.73 -8.15
C GLU A 56 -30.64 -0.21 -9.21
N ILE A 57 -29.37 -0.59 -9.05
CA ILE A 57 -28.68 -1.50 -9.97
C ILE A 57 -29.34 -2.89 -9.94
N LEU A 58 -29.62 -3.40 -8.74
CA LEU A 58 -30.25 -4.71 -8.57
C LEU A 58 -31.67 -4.76 -9.11
N GLN A 59 -32.45 -3.69 -8.98
CA GLN A 59 -33.81 -3.60 -9.56
C GLN A 59 -33.80 -3.59 -11.09
N ARG A 60 -32.76 -3.00 -11.71
CA ARG A 60 -32.60 -3.00 -13.17
C ARG A 60 -32.08 -4.34 -13.73
N ALA A 61 -31.43 -5.13 -12.89
CA ALA A 61 -30.94 -6.46 -13.26
C ALA A 61 -32.12 -7.44 -13.16
N SER A 62 -32.35 -8.23 -14.21
CA SER A 62 -33.40 -9.28 -14.27
C SER A 62 -33.02 -10.49 -13.39
N LEU A 63 -32.77 -10.27 -12.11
CA LEU A 63 -32.34 -11.28 -11.16
C LEU A 63 -33.51 -11.80 -10.33
N THR A 64 -33.46 -13.05 -9.93
CA THR A 64 -34.41 -13.61 -8.96
C THR A 64 -34.25 -12.98 -7.57
N GLU A 65 -35.31 -12.96 -6.78
CA GLU A 65 -35.27 -12.40 -5.40
C GLU A 65 -34.17 -13.03 -4.55
N ALA A 66 -33.92 -14.35 -4.69
CA ALA A 66 -32.86 -15.04 -3.98
C ALA A 66 -31.45 -14.58 -4.40
N GLU A 67 -31.23 -14.30 -5.67
CA GLU A 67 -29.96 -13.77 -6.18
C GLU A 67 -29.75 -12.32 -5.73
N GLN A 68 -30.80 -11.50 -5.78
CA GLN A 68 -30.75 -10.12 -5.28
C GLN A 68 -30.38 -10.08 -3.78
N ALA A 69 -30.99 -10.93 -2.95
CA ALA A 69 -30.69 -11.02 -1.52
C ALA A 69 -29.24 -11.45 -1.26
N ARG A 70 -28.73 -12.45 -2.01
CA ARG A 70 -27.33 -12.90 -1.91
C ARG A 70 -26.35 -11.80 -2.30
N LEU A 71 -26.59 -11.12 -3.41
CA LEU A 71 -25.75 -10.02 -3.87
C LEU A 71 -25.76 -8.86 -2.90
N ALA A 72 -26.93 -8.49 -2.35
CA ALA A 72 -27.05 -7.44 -1.34
C ALA A 72 -26.24 -7.76 -0.09
N MET A 73 -26.30 -9.00 0.40
CA MET A 73 -25.53 -9.45 1.56
C MET A 73 -24.01 -9.45 1.28
N THR A 74 -23.59 -9.96 0.12
CA THR A 74 -22.19 -9.99 -0.30
C THR A 74 -21.65 -8.57 -0.42
N PHE A 75 -22.40 -7.67 -1.05
CA PHE A 75 -22.01 -6.28 -1.20
C PHE A 75 -21.86 -5.58 0.16
N LYS A 76 -22.84 -5.73 1.07
CA LYS A 76 -22.77 -5.16 2.41
C LYS A 76 -21.54 -5.65 3.17
N THR A 77 -21.25 -6.95 3.11
CA THR A 77 -20.07 -7.55 3.76
C THR A 77 -18.77 -7.00 3.16
N THR A 78 -18.69 -6.92 1.83
CA THR A 78 -17.51 -6.39 1.14
C THR A 78 -17.30 -4.91 1.45
N MET A 79 -18.38 -4.12 1.47
CA MET A 79 -18.31 -2.70 1.79
C MET A 79 -17.86 -2.45 3.23
N ASN A 80 -18.39 -3.21 4.21
CA ASN A 80 -17.94 -3.11 5.60
C ASN A 80 -16.44 -3.41 5.70
N ARG A 81 -15.96 -4.49 5.07
CA ARG A 81 -14.52 -4.81 5.04
C ARG A 81 -13.68 -3.71 4.36
N ALA A 82 -14.19 -3.11 3.28
CA ALA A 82 -13.50 -2.00 2.62
C ALA A 82 -13.39 -0.77 3.54
N MET A 83 -14.44 -0.48 4.31
CA MET A 83 -14.42 0.60 5.31
C MET A 83 -13.41 0.31 6.44
N ASP A 84 -13.36 -0.92 6.93
CA ASP A 84 -12.38 -1.33 7.95
C ASP A 84 -10.93 -1.20 7.47
N LEU A 85 -10.68 -1.33 6.16
CA LEU A 85 -9.36 -1.25 5.55
C LEU A 85 -8.98 0.17 5.07
N LEU A 86 -9.86 1.17 5.20
CA LEU A 86 -9.57 2.56 4.79
C LEU A 86 -8.26 3.11 5.37
N PRO A 87 -7.92 2.91 6.66
CA PRO A 87 -6.66 3.39 7.20
C PRO A 87 -5.43 2.84 6.47
N ALA A 88 -5.43 1.53 6.15
CA ALA A 88 -4.36 0.91 5.39
C ALA A 88 -4.25 1.48 3.97
N PHE A 89 -5.39 1.67 3.29
CA PHE A 89 -5.42 2.25 1.95
C PHE A 89 -4.91 3.70 1.93
N PHE A 90 -5.28 4.52 2.90
CA PHE A 90 -4.77 5.89 3.00
C PHE A 90 -3.26 5.92 3.24
N LEU A 91 -2.74 5.05 4.10
CA LEU A 91 -1.31 4.97 4.37
C LEU A 91 -0.55 4.51 3.12
N LEU A 92 -1.01 3.45 2.45
CA LEU A 92 -0.39 2.94 1.22
C LEU A 92 -0.46 3.98 0.09
N SER A 93 -1.59 4.65 -0.09
CA SER A 93 -1.73 5.72 -1.10
C SER A 93 -0.77 6.87 -0.81
N GLY A 94 -0.63 7.26 0.46
CA GLY A 94 0.34 8.27 0.89
C GLY A 94 1.76 7.90 0.54
N LEU A 95 2.17 6.66 0.84
CA LEU A 95 3.50 6.14 0.48
C LEU A 95 3.75 6.20 -1.04
N VAL A 96 2.78 5.78 -1.84
CA VAL A 96 2.90 5.79 -3.31
C VAL A 96 2.99 7.22 -3.84
N VAL A 97 2.11 8.12 -3.39
CA VAL A 97 2.09 9.52 -3.82
C VAL A 97 3.41 10.21 -3.46
N VAL A 98 3.89 10.01 -2.23
CA VAL A 98 5.15 10.61 -1.75
C VAL A 98 6.34 10.04 -2.52
N TYR A 99 6.40 8.73 -2.74
CA TYR A 99 7.46 8.10 -3.53
C TYR A 99 7.51 8.65 -4.96
N LEU A 100 6.37 8.72 -5.65
CA LEU A 100 6.30 9.27 -7.00
C LEU A 100 6.69 10.75 -7.04
N SER A 101 6.16 11.54 -6.10
CA SER A 101 6.50 12.97 -5.98
C SER A 101 7.99 13.17 -5.74
N TYR A 102 8.58 12.39 -4.83
CA TYR A 102 10.00 12.44 -4.52
C TYR A 102 10.86 12.09 -5.75
N ARG A 103 10.48 11.03 -6.46
CA ARG A 103 11.21 10.59 -7.65
C ARG A 103 11.12 11.60 -8.80
N ILE A 104 9.94 12.18 -9.04
CA ILE A 104 9.74 13.19 -10.10
C ILE A 104 10.48 14.48 -9.75
N SER A 105 10.33 14.99 -8.52
CA SER A 105 11.01 16.21 -8.07
C SER A 105 12.52 16.05 -8.11
N GLY A 106 13.04 14.96 -7.60
CA GLY A 106 14.46 14.69 -7.60
C GLY A 106 15.05 14.53 -9.00
N ARG A 107 14.30 13.96 -9.96
CA ARG A 107 14.71 13.93 -11.36
C ARG A 107 14.79 15.34 -11.96
N ASN A 108 13.79 16.17 -11.69
CA ASN A 108 13.75 17.54 -12.22
C ASN A 108 14.90 18.38 -11.67
N MET A 109 15.21 18.27 -10.37
CA MET A 109 16.33 18.96 -9.74
C MET A 109 17.69 18.52 -10.31
N ARG A 110 17.89 17.22 -10.55
CA ARG A 110 19.11 16.71 -11.19
C ARG A 110 19.29 17.23 -12.61
N ILE A 111 18.19 17.35 -13.39
CA ILE A 111 18.23 17.96 -14.72
C ILE A 111 18.65 19.45 -14.62
N GLY A 112 18.23 20.14 -13.55
CA GLY A 112 18.65 21.50 -13.23
C GLY A 112 20.10 21.63 -12.72
N GLY A 113 20.85 20.52 -12.63
CA GLY A 113 22.24 20.51 -12.16
C GLY A 113 22.42 20.47 -10.65
N GLU A 114 21.36 20.30 -9.88
CA GLU A 114 21.42 20.24 -8.42
C GLU A 114 21.85 18.85 -7.93
N LYS A 115 22.71 18.80 -6.90
CA LYS A 115 23.05 17.57 -6.18
C LYS A 115 21.98 17.31 -5.14
N VAL A 116 21.13 16.31 -5.38
CA VAL A 116 20.04 15.93 -4.48
C VAL A 116 20.04 14.43 -4.24
N ILE A 117 19.71 14.03 -3.02
CA ILE A 117 19.48 12.63 -2.67
C ILE A 117 18.09 12.24 -3.18
N CYS A 118 18.04 11.20 -3.98
CA CYS A 118 16.79 10.67 -4.55
C CYS A 118 16.71 9.18 -4.36
N PRO A 119 15.49 8.62 -4.28
CA PRO A 119 15.31 7.18 -4.30
C PRO A 119 15.98 6.59 -5.54
N GLY A 120 16.72 5.51 -5.33
CA GLY A 120 17.30 4.72 -6.41
C GLY A 120 16.27 4.20 -7.40
N PRO A 121 16.69 3.57 -8.50
CA PRO A 121 15.78 2.92 -9.42
C PRO A 121 15.00 1.80 -8.68
N PHE A 122 13.76 1.55 -9.10
CA PHE A 122 12.85 0.62 -8.42
C PHE A 122 13.45 -0.78 -8.19
N PHE A 123 14.25 -1.28 -9.12
CA PHE A 123 14.90 -2.61 -8.98
C PHE A 123 15.99 -2.69 -7.90
N LEU A 124 16.42 -1.55 -7.35
CA LEU A 124 17.32 -1.45 -6.20
C LEU A 124 16.56 -1.06 -4.91
N MET A 125 15.23 -0.96 -4.96
CA MET A 125 14.44 -0.64 -3.79
C MET A 125 14.63 -1.73 -2.72
N HIS A 126 15.04 -1.33 -1.54
CA HIS A 126 15.20 -2.18 -0.36
C HIS A 126 14.50 -1.52 0.82
N LEU A 127 13.69 -2.29 1.54
CA LEU A 127 13.06 -1.82 2.77
C LEU A 127 14.05 -1.99 3.94
N PRO A 128 14.07 -1.06 4.91
CA PRO A 128 14.94 -1.18 6.06
C PRO A 128 14.56 -2.42 6.88
N ARG A 129 15.55 -3.29 7.14
CA ARG A 129 15.35 -4.62 7.78
C ARG A 129 14.68 -4.51 9.14
N VAL A 130 15.24 -3.66 10.01
CA VAL A 130 14.80 -3.59 11.41
C VAL A 130 13.32 -3.18 11.54
N PRO A 131 12.83 -2.09 10.91
CA PRO A 131 11.41 -1.75 10.95
C PRO A 131 10.49 -2.84 10.38
N VAL A 132 10.89 -3.51 9.29
CA VAL A 132 10.09 -4.58 8.69
C VAL A 132 9.97 -5.77 9.62
N LEU A 133 11.09 -6.25 10.17
CA LEU A 133 11.09 -7.39 11.11
C LEU A 133 10.31 -7.08 12.39
N ILE A 134 10.44 -5.86 12.93
CA ILE A 134 9.63 -5.42 14.07
C ILE A 134 8.15 -5.44 13.71
N SER A 135 7.76 -4.92 12.54
CA SER A 135 6.36 -4.90 12.10
C SER A 135 5.79 -6.30 11.93
N VAL A 136 6.55 -7.23 11.34
CA VAL A 136 6.16 -8.65 11.20
C VAL A 136 6.04 -9.31 12.58
N GLY A 137 6.98 -9.06 13.49
CA GLY A 137 6.94 -9.58 14.86
C GLY A 137 5.75 -9.06 15.66
N LEU A 138 5.45 -7.76 15.57
CA LEU A 138 4.28 -7.14 16.21
C LEU A 138 2.97 -7.72 15.67
N LEU A 139 2.86 -7.90 14.36
CA LEU A 139 1.68 -8.55 13.76
C LEU A 139 1.52 -10.00 14.21
N GLY A 140 2.62 -10.76 14.26
CA GLY A 140 2.60 -12.14 14.75
C GLY A 140 2.16 -12.22 16.22
N THR A 141 2.66 -11.33 17.07
CA THR A 141 2.23 -11.25 18.49
C THR A 141 0.78 -10.80 18.62
N ALA A 142 0.32 -9.82 17.83
CA ALA A 142 -1.06 -9.36 17.84
C ALA A 142 -2.02 -10.48 17.38
N LEU A 143 -1.67 -11.25 16.35
CA LEU A 143 -2.44 -12.41 15.91
C LEU A 143 -2.52 -13.49 17.01
N ALA A 144 -1.41 -13.79 17.66
CA ALA A 144 -1.38 -14.74 18.78
C ALA A 144 -2.24 -14.27 19.95
N MET A 145 -2.12 -13.00 20.35
CA MET A 145 -2.94 -12.42 21.41
C MET A 145 -4.44 -12.44 21.05
N ASN A 146 -4.80 -12.12 19.82
CA ASN A 146 -6.19 -12.19 19.37
C ASN A 146 -6.74 -13.61 19.43
N TYR A 147 -5.92 -14.61 19.04
CA TYR A 147 -6.31 -16.02 19.10
C TYR A 147 -6.48 -16.53 20.52
N PHE A 148 -5.53 -16.23 21.43
CA PHE A 148 -5.55 -16.76 22.81
C PHE A 148 -6.44 -15.95 23.77
N MET A 149 -6.57 -14.64 23.56
CA MET A 149 -7.28 -13.74 24.49
C MET A 149 -8.65 -13.29 23.96
N ALA A 150 -9.04 -13.71 22.73
CA ALA A 150 -10.28 -13.31 22.07
C ALA A 150 -10.49 -11.77 22.06
N LEU A 151 -9.42 -11.02 21.86
CA LEU A 151 -9.45 -9.57 21.80
C LEU A 151 -10.14 -9.11 20.50
N SER A 152 -11.04 -8.11 20.59
CA SER A 152 -11.73 -7.56 19.41
C SER A 152 -10.84 -6.58 18.64
N ILE A 153 -9.60 -6.99 18.29
CA ILE A 153 -8.59 -6.16 17.60
C ILE A 153 -8.43 -6.54 16.13
N GLU A 154 -9.31 -7.39 15.60
CA GLU A 154 -9.26 -7.91 14.23
C GLU A 154 -9.10 -6.81 13.16
N PRO A 155 -9.84 -5.68 13.16
CA PRO A 155 -9.68 -4.63 12.14
C PRO A 155 -8.28 -4.00 12.15
N TYR A 156 -7.66 -3.84 13.30
CA TYR A 156 -6.30 -3.27 13.42
C TYR A 156 -5.25 -4.24 12.88
N ILE A 157 -5.40 -5.54 13.18
CA ILE A 157 -4.53 -6.59 12.66
C ILE A 157 -4.63 -6.65 11.14
N LEU A 158 -5.84 -6.61 10.59
CA LEU A 158 -6.07 -6.63 9.14
C LEU A 158 -5.42 -5.43 8.44
N ASN A 159 -5.57 -4.23 8.98
CA ASN A 159 -4.91 -3.04 8.45
C ASN A 159 -3.39 -3.18 8.48
N GLY A 160 -2.82 -3.60 9.60
CA GLY A 160 -1.39 -3.86 9.72
C GLY A 160 -0.90 -4.92 8.73
N LEU A 161 -1.64 -6.02 8.60
CA LEU A 161 -1.33 -7.11 7.66
C LEU A 161 -1.32 -6.61 6.22
N VAL A 162 -2.35 -5.87 5.78
CA VAL A 162 -2.43 -5.31 4.44
C VAL A 162 -1.24 -4.39 4.16
N VAL A 163 -0.86 -3.53 5.10
CA VAL A 163 0.30 -2.64 4.94
C VAL A 163 1.59 -3.43 4.80
N VAL A 164 1.87 -4.35 5.73
CA VAL A 164 3.13 -5.12 5.73
C VAL A 164 3.23 -6.02 4.51
N VAL A 165 2.17 -6.74 4.16
CA VAL A 165 2.15 -7.61 2.97
C VAL A 165 2.34 -6.78 1.68
N SER A 166 1.71 -5.60 1.57
CA SER A 166 1.88 -4.72 0.42
C SER A 166 3.32 -4.20 0.30
N LEU A 167 3.93 -3.80 1.40
CA LEU A 167 5.34 -3.35 1.41
C LEU A 167 6.29 -4.49 1.03
N LEU A 168 6.10 -5.67 1.59
CA LEU A 168 6.88 -6.85 1.24
C LEU A 168 6.67 -7.26 -0.23
N ALA A 169 5.44 -7.17 -0.74
CA ALA A 169 5.16 -7.41 -2.15
C ALA A 169 5.86 -6.39 -3.07
N CYS A 170 5.92 -5.12 -2.68
CA CYS A 170 6.69 -4.09 -3.39
C CYS A 170 8.20 -4.44 -3.43
N GLN A 171 8.76 -4.93 -2.31
CA GLN A 171 10.14 -5.39 -2.29
C GLN A 171 10.33 -6.63 -3.17
N GLY A 172 9.42 -7.62 -3.10
CA GLY A 172 9.43 -8.79 -3.98
C GLY A 172 9.34 -8.41 -5.46
N MET A 173 8.50 -7.43 -5.82
CA MET A 173 8.46 -6.87 -7.18
C MET A 173 9.80 -6.25 -7.60
N SER A 174 10.49 -5.56 -6.69
CA SER A 174 11.83 -5.02 -6.93
C SER A 174 12.82 -6.12 -7.29
N ILE A 175 12.78 -7.25 -6.58
CA ILE A 175 13.62 -8.43 -6.83
C ILE A 175 13.31 -9.04 -8.20
N VAL A 176 12.03 -9.30 -8.46
CA VAL A 176 11.59 -9.85 -9.75
C VAL A 176 12.02 -8.93 -10.89
N ASN A 177 11.84 -7.62 -10.76
CA ASN A 177 12.28 -6.66 -11.76
C ASN A 177 13.80 -6.67 -11.96
N PHE A 178 14.59 -6.83 -10.87
CA PHE A 178 16.05 -6.95 -10.95
C PHE A 178 16.48 -8.15 -11.80
N TYR A 179 15.86 -9.31 -11.63
CA TYR A 179 16.15 -10.48 -12.45
C TYR A 179 15.59 -10.37 -13.87
N LEU A 180 14.38 -9.82 -14.04
CA LEU A 180 13.79 -9.60 -15.35
C LEU A 180 14.62 -8.66 -16.24
N LEU A 181 15.39 -7.74 -15.66
CA LEU A 181 16.31 -6.89 -16.42
C LEU A 181 17.30 -7.68 -17.27
N ARG A 182 17.67 -8.89 -16.82
CA ARG A 182 18.62 -9.75 -17.54
C ARG A 182 18.00 -10.48 -18.74
N PHE A 183 16.69 -10.77 -18.70
CA PHE A 183 16.00 -11.62 -19.68
C PHE A 183 15.06 -10.84 -20.59
N VAL A 184 14.52 -9.73 -20.10
CA VAL A 184 13.50 -8.94 -20.80
C VAL A 184 13.98 -7.51 -20.97
N PRO A 185 14.55 -7.15 -22.14
CA PRO A 185 15.09 -5.80 -22.37
C PRO A 185 14.00 -4.73 -22.41
N SER A 186 12.78 -5.08 -22.88
CA SER A 186 11.68 -4.14 -23.01
C SER A 186 11.10 -3.73 -21.65
N PRO A 187 11.13 -2.44 -21.25
CA PRO A 187 10.55 -1.97 -19.99
C PRO A 187 9.03 -2.13 -19.95
N PHE A 188 8.36 -2.02 -21.09
CA PHE A 188 6.92 -2.23 -21.20
C PHE A 188 6.53 -3.67 -20.89
N LEU A 189 7.23 -4.65 -21.50
CA LEU A 189 6.96 -6.06 -21.28
C LEU A 189 7.22 -6.47 -19.82
N ARG A 190 8.29 -5.94 -19.19
CA ARG A 190 8.53 -6.15 -17.74
C ARG A 190 7.39 -5.59 -16.89
N GLY A 191 6.94 -4.37 -17.20
CA GLY A 191 5.80 -3.77 -16.51
C GLY A 191 4.53 -4.61 -16.63
N LEU A 192 4.27 -5.16 -17.82
CA LEU A 192 3.13 -6.03 -18.09
C LEU A 192 3.20 -7.34 -17.29
N ILE A 193 4.36 -8.00 -17.27
CA ILE A 193 4.58 -9.22 -16.48
C ILE A 193 4.35 -8.93 -15.00
N MET A 194 4.94 -7.86 -14.47
CA MET A 194 4.79 -7.47 -13.06
C MET A 194 3.34 -7.13 -12.71
N PHE A 195 2.62 -6.47 -13.61
CA PHE A 195 1.20 -6.19 -13.44
C PHE A 195 0.38 -7.48 -13.32
N PHE A 196 0.58 -8.45 -14.21
CA PHE A 196 -0.12 -9.73 -14.13
C PHE A 196 0.21 -10.51 -12.85
N VAL A 197 1.46 -10.53 -12.44
CA VAL A 197 1.87 -11.17 -11.18
C VAL A 197 1.21 -10.48 -9.98
N LEU A 198 1.08 -9.15 -10.02
CA LEU A 198 0.46 -8.39 -8.93
C LEU A 198 -1.06 -8.58 -8.86
N VAL A 199 -1.74 -8.70 -10.01
CA VAL A 199 -3.21 -8.85 -10.06
C VAL A 199 -3.66 -10.22 -9.55
N VAL A 200 -2.84 -11.26 -9.73
CA VAL A 200 -3.17 -12.61 -9.28
C VAL A 200 -2.89 -12.75 -7.78
N PRO A 201 -3.86 -13.15 -6.92
CA PRO A 201 -3.65 -13.25 -5.47
C PRO A 201 -2.47 -14.15 -5.07
N VAL A 202 -2.27 -15.27 -5.76
CA VAL A 202 -1.12 -16.17 -5.54
C VAL A 202 0.19 -15.45 -5.86
N GLY A 203 0.21 -14.61 -6.90
CA GLY A 203 1.36 -13.78 -7.27
C GLY A 203 1.71 -12.76 -6.18
N GLN A 204 0.71 -12.09 -5.60
CA GLN A 204 0.92 -11.16 -4.48
C GLN A 204 1.55 -11.86 -3.26
N MET A 205 1.04 -13.04 -2.89
CA MET A 205 1.61 -13.83 -1.80
C MET A 205 3.04 -14.28 -2.11
N GLY A 206 3.31 -14.71 -3.34
CA GLY A 206 4.65 -15.06 -3.79
C GLY A 206 5.61 -13.88 -3.74
N LEU A 207 5.18 -12.71 -4.18
CA LEU A 207 5.97 -11.48 -4.09
C LEU A 207 6.25 -11.09 -2.63
N ALA A 208 5.25 -11.16 -1.75
CA ALA A 208 5.44 -10.86 -0.33
C ALA A 208 6.40 -11.85 0.34
N ALA A 209 6.31 -13.14 0.00
CA ALA A 209 7.24 -14.16 0.49
C ALA A 209 8.67 -13.89 0.00
N LEU A 210 8.86 -13.55 -1.29
CA LEU A 210 10.17 -13.16 -1.83
C LEU A 210 10.72 -11.91 -1.13
N GLY A 211 9.89 -10.90 -0.91
CA GLY A 211 10.28 -9.70 -0.17
C GLY A 211 10.67 -10.00 1.27
N LEU A 212 9.99 -10.93 1.93
CA LEU A 212 10.32 -11.37 3.28
C LEU A 212 11.64 -12.15 3.29
N ILE A 213 11.87 -13.05 2.34
CA ILE A 213 13.13 -13.81 2.22
C ILE A 213 14.31 -12.87 2.05
N ASP A 214 14.17 -11.83 1.23
CA ASP A 214 15.22 -10.81 1.00
C ASP A 214 15.61 -10.04 2.27
N GLN A 215 14.74 -10.00 3.29
CA GLN A 215 15.08 -9.43 4.60
C GLN A 215 16.09 -10.26 5.39
N PHE A 216 16.12 -11.58 5.15
CA PHE A 216 17.02 -12.50 5.84
C PHE A 216 18.26 -12.83 5.01
N ILE A 217 18.06 -13.04 3.72
CA ILE A 217 19.10 -13.45 2.78
C ILE A 217 19.14 -12.40 1.68
N ASP A 218 20.16 -11.54 1.62
CA ASP A 218 20.31 -10.56 0.54
C ASP A 218 20.37 -11.27 -0.81
N VAL A 219 19.17 -11.53 -1.39
CA VAL A 219 18.99 -12.31 -2.63
C VAL A 219 19.69 -11.63 -3.82
N ARG A 220 19.89 -10.31 -3.75
CA ARG A 220 20.50 -9.50 -4.80
C ARG A 220 21.98 -9.23 -4.59
N SER A 221 22.52 -9.59 -3.41
CA SER A 221 23.90 -9.32 -2.97
C SER A 221 24.31 -7.84 -3.14
N ILE A 222 23.37 -6.94 -2.82
CA ILE A 222 23.58 -5.48 -3.00
C ILE A 222 24.38 -4.89 -1.83
N GLU A 223 24.27 -5.46 -0.63
CA GLU A 223 24.95 -4.96 0.56
C GLU A 223 26.45 -5.28 0.61
N GLY A 224 26.95 -6.13 -0.30
CA GLY A 224 28.37 -6.50 -0.41
C GLY A 224 29.12 -5.86 -1.59
N ALA A 225 28.51 -4.93 -2.33
CA ALA A 225 29.12 -4.31 -3.53
C ALA A 225 29.49 -2.83 -3.31
#